data_987c344b19dee3d648b9f49480822c33
#
_entry.id   987c344b19dee3d648b9f49480822c33
#
_cell.length_a   1.000
_cell.length_b   1.000
_cell.length_c   1.000
_cell.angle_alpha   90.00
_cell.angle_beta   90.00
_cell.angle_gamma   90.00
#
_symmetry.space_group_name_H-M   'P 1'
#
loop_
_entity.id
_entity.type
_entity.pdbx_description
1 polymer ?
#
loop_
_entity_poly.entity_id
_entity_poly.type
_entity_poly.pdbx_seq_one_letter_code
_entity_poly.pdbx_strand_id
1 'polypeptide(L)'
;AINHDLGKMGDEEQDSYIPQTDKWRKEKLGEDYAFNKKVPFASVPDRSLFLLQSHNIKYNFNEMVAIQTHDGLYDPANDKYLKGWMPEQKPRTSLPFILHQADMMAARIEFEKEWLPKFEKGNQQIKENFKIKKSPKSKALGNISSPGLKNMLDNL
;
A
#
# COMPACT_ATOMS: atom_id res chain seq x y z
N ALA A 1 12.59 14.60 -8.44
CA ALA A 1 12.34 13.51 -7.46
C ALA A 1 11.48 13.99 -6.30
N ILE A 2 11.83 15.06 -5.57
CA ILE A 2 11.13 15.49 -4.35
C ILE A 2 9.61 15.73 -4.58
N ASN A 3 9.23 16.27 -5.72
CA ASN A 3 7.87 16.72 -6.00
C ASN A 3 7.03 15.75 -6.85
N HIS A 4 7.50 14.52 -7.12
CA HIS A 4 6.77 13.62 -8.01
C HIS A 4 5.42 13.18 -7.41
N ASP A 5 5.37 13.08 -6.10
CA ASP A 5 4.21 12.69 -5.30
C ASP A 5 3.46 13.84 -4.63
N LEU A 6 3.74 15.09 -5.04
CA LEU A 6 3.11 16.28 -4.45
C LEU A 6 1.58 16.20 -4.48
N GLY A 7 1.01 15.58 -5.51
CA GLY A 7 -0.44 15.35 -5.65
C GLY A 7 -1.07 14.49 -4.55
N LYS A 8 -0.28 13.75 -3.77
CA LYS A 8 -0.76 13.01 -2.59
C LYS A 8 -1.16 13.94 -1.43
N MET A 9 -0.66 15.16 -1.40
CA MET A 9 -0.98 16.12 -0.33
C MET A 9 -2.43 16.62 -0.40
N GLY A 10 -2.98 16.77 -1.58
CA GLY A 10 -4.32 17.32 -1.79
C GLY A 10 -4.32 18.47 -2.78
N ASP A 11 -5.21 19.42 -2.58
CA ASP A 11 -5.24 20.69 -3.27
C ASP A 11 -4.90 21.84 -2.30
N GLU A 12 -5.04 23.09 -2.74
CA GLU A 12 -4.71 24.27 -1.91
C GLU A 12 -5.66 24.45 -0.72
N GLU A 13 -6.84 23.81 -0.74
CA GLU A 13 -7.86 24.00 0.28
C GLU A 13 -8.02 22.78 1.19
N GLN A 14 -7.74 21.57 0.69
CA GLN A 14 -8.06 20.33 1.38
C GLN A 14 -7.01 19.25 1.18
N ASP A 15 -6.70 18.54 2.27
CA ASP A 15 -5.83 17.38 2.26
C ASP A 15 -6.48 16.18 1.53
N SER A 16 -5.71 15.44 0.74
CA SER A 16 -6.17 14.19 0.10
C SER A 16 -6.49 13.11 1.11
N TYR A 17 -5.86 13.13 2.27
CA TYR A 17 -6.04 12.13 3.31
C TYR A 17 -6.52 12.78 4.61
N ILE A 18 -7.60 12.25 5.16
CA ILE A 18 -8.19 12.68 6.42
C ILE A 18 -8.14 11.53 7.43
N PRO A 19 -8.15 11.80 8.75
CA PRO A 19 -8.15 10.73 9.75
C PRO A 19 -9.30 9.76 9.53
N GLN A 20 -9.00 8.45 9.61
CA GLN A 20 -10.00 7.40 9.50
C GLN A 20 -10.97 7.45 10.68
N THR A 21 -12.27 7.52 10.39
CA THR A 21 -13.34 7.54 11.39
C THR A 21 -13.99 6.17 11.62
N ASP A 22 -13.83 5.25 10.67
CA ASP A 22 -14.34 3.88 10.77
C ASP A 22 -13.43 3.05 11.68
N LYS A 23 -13.94 2.70 12.86
CA LYS A 23 -13.22 1.90 13.86
C LYS A 23 -12.82 0.52 13.34
N TRP A 24 -13.69 -0.14 12.57
CA TRP A 24 -13.40 -1.46 12.01
C TRP A 24 -12.21 -1.41 11.05
N ARG A 25 -12.20 -0.43 10.13
CA ARG A 25 -11.08 -0.25 9.19
C ARG A 25 -9.78 0.04 9.92
N LYS A 26 -9.85 0.90 10.92
CA LYS A 26 -8.68 1.25 11.76
C LYS A 26 -8.14 0.04 12.53
N GLU A 27 -9.00 -0.73 13.19
CA GLU A 27 -8.59 -1.86 14.03
C GLU A 27 -8.25 -3.13 13.25
N LYS A 28 -8.98 -3.42 12.15
CA LYS A 28 -8.82 -4.66 11.39
C LYS A 28 -7.89 -4.54 10.20
N LEU A 29 -7.86 -3.37 9.54
CA LEU A 29 -7.05 -3.14 8.35
C LEU A 29 -5.81 -2.28 8.65
N GLY A 30 -5.72 -1.66 9.84
CA GLY A 30 -4.63 -0.75 10.19
C GLY A 30 -4.64 0.56 9.38
N GLU A 31 -5.81 0.95 8.87
CA GLU A 31 -5.98 2.17 8.08
C GLU A 31 -6.15 3.37 9.02
N ASP A 32 -5.11 4.13 9.25
CA ASP A 32 -5.16 5.34 10.08
C ASP A 32 -5.77 6.54 9.36
N TYR A 33 -5.79 6.52 8.02
CA TYR A 33 -6.29 7.59 7.16
C TYR A 33 -7.29 7.06 6.13
N ALA A 34 -8.20 7.92 5.70
CA ALA A 34 -9.15 7.68 4.62
C ALA A 34 -8.96 8.73 3.53
N PHE A 35 -9.28 8.38 2.28
CA PHE A 35 -9.27 9.34 1.19
C PHE A 35 -10.39 10.39 1.38
N ASN A 36 -10.04 11.65 1.23
CA ASN A 36 -10.98 12.78 1.32
C ASN A 36 -11.80 12.89 0.03
N LYS A 37 -13.06 12.49 0.09
CA LYS A 37 -13.99 12.52 -1.04
C LYS A 37 -14.35 13.94 -1.53
N LYS A 38 -13.99 14.97 -0.79
CA LYS A 38 -14.22 16.37 -1.18
C LYS A 38 -13.18 16.87 -2.17
N VAL A 39 -11.99 16.28 -2.17
CA VAL A 39 -10.94 16.61 -3.13
C VAL A 39 -11.33 16.06 -4.50
N PRO A 40 -11.41 16.90 -5.56
CA PRO A 40 -11.72 16.45 -6.91
C PRO A 40 -10.73 15.36 -7.37
N PHE A 41 -11.25 14.38 -8.09
CA PHE A 41 -10.40 13.30 -8.59
C PHE A 41 -9.40 13.83 -9.64
N ALA A 42 -8.14 13.52 -9.42
CA ALA A 42 -7.06 13.60 -10.40
C ALA A 42 -6.04 12.51 -10.08
N SER A 43 -5.30 12.02 -11.08
CA SER A 43 -4.16 11.15 -10.80
C SER A 43 -3.12 11.90 -9.97
N VAL A 44 -2.31 11.17 -9.20
CA VAL A 44 -1.24 11.81 -8.40
C VAL A 44 -0.25 12.57 -9.29
N PRO A 45 0.23 12.02 -10.42
CA PRO A 45 1.09 12.75 -11.34
C PRO A 45 0.44 14.02 -11.89
N ASP A 46 -0.82 13.94 -12.33
CA ASP A 46 -1.51 15.10 -12.91
C ASP A 46 -1.66 16.22 -11.89
N ARG A 47 -2.07 15.88 -10.66
CA ARG A 47 -2.17 16.85 -9.57
C ARG A 47 -0.81 17.42 -9.19
N SER A 48 0.24 16.60 -9.17
CA SER A 48 1.60 17.07 -8.91
C SER A 48 2.04 18.11 -9.92
N LEU A 49 1.82 17.85 -11.20
CA LEU A 49 2.16 18.79 -12.29
C LEU A 49 1.31 20.07 -12.20
N PHE A 50 0.02 19.95 -11.90
CA PHE A 50 -0.86 21.11 -11.70
C PHE A 50 -0.36 21.99 -10.55
N LEU A 51 -0.05 21.41 -9.39
CA LEU A 51 0.44 22.16 -8.23
C LEU A 51 1.80 22.83 -8.52
N LEU A 52 2.73 22.14 -9.19
CA LEU A 52 3.99 22.73 -9.59
C LEU A 52 3.77 23.95 -10.50
N GLN A 53 2.84 23.85 -11.45
CA GLN A 53 2.51 24.94 -12.34
C GLN A 53 1.83 26.11 -11.59
N SER A 54 0.87 25.82 -10.69
CA SER A 54 0.18 26.83 -9.90
C SER A 54 1.12 27.69 -9.05
N HIS A 55 2.17 27.04 -8.52
CA HIS A 55 3.20 27.71 -7.72
C HIS A 55 4.38 28.25 -8.51
N ASN A 56 4.29 28.31 -9.84
CA ASN A 56 5.36 28.78 -10.73
C ASN A 56 6.69 28.02 -10.57
N ILE A 57 6.64 26.76 -10.15
CA ILE A 57 7.82 25.89 -10.07
C ILE A 57 8.10 25.36 -11.47
N LYS A 58 9.21 25.78 -12.04
CA LYS A 58 9.61 25.40 -13.40
C LYS A 58 10.13 23.96 -13.42
N TYR A 59 9.69 23.22 -14.42
CA TYR A 59 10.22 21.90 -14.78
C TYR A 59 10.36 21.81 -16.29
N ASN A 60 11.31 21.01 -16.76
CA ASN A 60 11.49 20.75 -18.18
C ASN A 60 10.65 19.56 -18.65
N PHE A 61 10.60 19.33 -19.98
CA PHE A 61 9.80 18.28 -20.56
C PHE A 61 10.18 16.87 -20.07
N ASN A 62 11.48 16.59 -19.87
CA ASN A 62 11.92 15.27 -19.37
C ASN A 62 11.52 15.06 -17.89
N GLU A 63 11.55 16.10 -17.09
CA GLU A 63 11.06 16.07 -15.70
C GLU A 63 9.54 15.85 -15.66
N MET A 64 8.79 16.52 -16.54
CA MET A 64 7.35 16.27 -16.69
C MET A 64 7.07 14.80 -17.01
N VAL A 65 7.73 14.24 -18.02
CA VAL A 65 7.56 12.84 -18.41
C VAL A 65 7.94 11.91 -17.26
N ALA A 66 9.00 12.23 -16.51
CA ALA A 66 9.42 11.43 -15.36
C ALA A 66 8.37 11.43 -14.25
N ILE A 67 7.80 12.59 -13.91
CA ILE A 67 6.71 12.70 -12.94
C ILE A 67 5.48 11.95 -13.44
N GLN A 68 5.11 12.13 -14.72
CA GLN A 68 3.93 11.49 -15.31
C GLN A 68 4.00 9.96 -15.29
N THR A 69 5.20 9.39 -15.39
CA THR A 69 5.40 7.95 -15.55
C THR A 69 6.09 7.27 -14.37
N HIS A 70 6.20 7.94 -13.21
CA HIS A 70 6.99 7.42 -12.08
C HIS A 70 6.42 6.11 -11.49
N ASP A 71 5.11 5.88 -11.57
CA ASP A 71 4.49 4.61 -11.17
C ASP A 71 4.86 3.43 -12.10
N GLY A 72 5.57 3.71 -13.21
CA GLY A 72 6.02 2.69 -14.14
C GLY A 72 4.85 1.90 -14.73
N LEU A 73 5.01 0.58 -14.85
CA LEU A 73 3.99 -0.33 -15.37
C LEU A 73 2.90 -0.69 -14.35
N TYR A 74 2.97 -0.19 -13.13
CA TYR A 74 1.88 -0.32 -12.16
C TYR A 74 0.67 0.54 -12.54
N ASP A 75 0.88 1.64 -13.29
CA ASP A 75 -0.19 2.42 -13.88
C ASP A 75 -0.33 2.09 -15.38
N PRO A 76 -1.46 1.49 -15.82
CA PRO A 76 -1.71 1.18 -17.24
C PRO A 76 -1.67 2.43 -18.16
N ALA A 77 -1.90 3.62 -17.63
CA ALA A 77 -1.79 4.87 -18.40
C ALA A 77 -0.37 5.12 -18.94
N ASN A 78 0.64 4.50 -18.34
CA ASN A 78 2.04 4.61 -18.71
C ASN A 78 2.45 3.65 -19.83
N ASP A 79 1.61 2.70 -20.21
CA ASP A 79 1.90 1.70 -21.24
C ASP A 79 2.36 2.33 -22.55
N LYS A 80 1.72 3.43 -22.95
CA LYS A 80 2.07 4.18 -24.16
C LYS A 80 3.49 4.72 -24.19
N TYR A 81 4.09 5.01 -23.02
CA TYR A 81 5.46 5.50 -22.89
C TYR A 81 6.49 4.36 -22.74
N LEU A 82 6.10 3.28 -22.06
CA LEU A 82 7.03 2.25 -21.60
C LEU A 82 7.01 1.01 -22.51
N LYS A 83 5.85 0.66 -23.10
CA LYS A 83 5.68 -0.51 -23.98
C LYS A 83 5.78 -0.18 -25.47
N GLY A 84 5.93 1.09 -25.85
CA GLY A 84 6.05 1.49 -27.25
C GLY A 84 7.20 0.77 -27.98
N TRP A 85 6.94 0.30 -29.19
CA TRP A 85 7.93 -0.36 -30.04
C TRP A 85 8.83 0.64 -30.75
N MET A 86 8.25 1.78 -31.18
CA MET A 86 8.93 2.77 -31.98
C MET A 86 9.87 3.60 -31.10
N PRO A 87 11.10 3.85 -31.50
CA PRO A 87 12.06 4.67 -30.73
C PRO A 87 11.52 6.07 -30.42
N GLU A 88 10.69 6.63 -31.30
CA GLU A 88 10.09 7.96 -31.17
C GLU A 88 9.07 8.04 -30.02
N GLN A 89 8.48 6.91 -29.64
CA GLN A 89 7.47 6.81 -28.57
C GLN A 89 8.08 6.58 -27.19
N LYS A 90 9.40 6.35 -27.12
CA LYS A 90 10.10 6.09 -25.86
C LYS A 90 10.55 7.38 -25.20
N PRO A 91 10.60 7.41 -23.85
CA PRO A 91 11.24 8.53 -23.14
C PRO A 91 12.66 8.78 -23.63
N ARG A 92 13.01 10.03 -23.87
CA ARG A 92 14.31 10.44 -24.43
C ARG A 92 15.47 10.35 -23.44
N THR A 93 15.16 10.23 -22.14
CA THR A 93 16.16 10.17 -21.07
C THR A 93 15.89 8.97 -20.16
N SER A 94 16.88 8.58 -19.36
CA SER A 94 16.73 7.57 -18.31
C SER A 94 16.00 8.08 -17.06
N LEU A 95 15.69 9.37 -16.99
CA LEU A 95 15.10 10.00 -15.80
C LEU A 95 13.78 9.33 -15.32
N PRO A 96 12.82 8.97 -16.20
CA PRO A 96 11.62 8.23 -15.80
C PRO A 96 11.93 6.90 -15.11
N PHE A 97 12.91 6.17 -15.64
CA PHE A 97 13.31 4.88 -15.08
C PHE A 97 14.03 5.01 -13.73
N ILE A 98 14.91 6.01 -13.62
CA ILE A 98 15.62 6.32 -12.36
C ILE A 98 14.59 6.69 -11.27
N LEU A 99 13.63 7.56 -11.60
CA LEU A 99 12.62 7.99 -10.64
C LEU A 99 11.75 6.82 -10.19
N HIS A 100 11.25 6.02 -11.14
CA HIS A 100 10.46 4.83 -10.85
C HIS A 100 11.20 3.83 -9.95
N GLN A 101 12.48 3.53 -10.26
CA GLN A 101 13.27 2.60 -9.45
C GLN A 101 13.53 3.13 -8.04
N ALA A 102 13.80 4.43 -7.92
CA ALA A 102 14.03 5.07 -6.63
C ALA A 102 12.76 5.05 -5.76
N ASP A 103 11.60 5.33 -6.34
CA ASP A 103 10.32 5.31 -5.66
C ASP A 103 9.94 3.88 -5.21
N MET A 104 10.04 2.92 -6.12
CA MET A 104 9.80 1.50 -5.79
C MET A 104 10.73 1.00 -4.69
N MET A 105 12.00 1.40 -4.69
CA MET A 105 12.95 1.03 -3.64
C MET A 105 12.58 1.68 -2.30
N ALA A 106 12.19 2.94 -2.29
CA ALA A 106 11.73 3.63 -1.08
C ALA A 106 10.51 2.93 -0.47
N ALA A 107 9.50 2.65 -1.29
CA ALA A 107 8.29 1.92 -0.87
C ALA A 107 8.63 0.53 -0.31
N ARG A 108 9.59 -0.18 -0.92
CA ARG A 108 10.05 -1.49 -0.42
C ARG A 108 10.75 -1.40 0.93
N ILE A 109 11.58 -0.39 1.13
CA ILE A 109 12.28 -0.15 2.41
C ILE A 109 11.28 0.19 3.52
N GLU A 110 10.28 1.03 3.23
CA GLU A 110 9.21 1.35 4.17
C GLU A 110 8.40 0.12 4.54
N PHE A 111 8.04 -0.70 3.54
CA PHE A 111 7.35 -1.96 3.79
C PHE A 111 8.13 -2.87 4.77
N GLU A 112 9.44 -3.06 4.55
CA GLU A 112 10.27 -3.91 5.39
C GLU A 112 10.44 -3.37 6.81
N LYS A 113 10.60 -2.04 6.95
CA LYS A 113 10.87 -1.41 8.25
C LYS A 113 9.60 -1.15 9.08
N GLU A 114 8.49 -0.81 8.44
CA GLU A 114 7.32 -0.32 9.13
C GLU A 114 6.12 -1.26 9.07
N TRP A 115 5.84 -1.82 7.89
CA TRP A 115 4.65 -2.64 7.68
C TRP A 115 4.84 -4.11 8.06
N LEU A 116 5.93 -4.72 7.64
CA LEU A 116 6.20 -6.14 7.91
C LEU A 116 6.20 -6.47 9.41
N PRO A 117 6.84 -5.68 10.29
CA PRO A 117 6.79 -5.92 11.73
C PRO A 117 5.38 -5.82 12.33
N LYS A 118 4.52 -4.96 11.78
CA LYS A 118 3.11 -4.85 12.22
C LYS A 118 2.32 -6.12 11.90
N PHE A 119 2.49 -6.67 10.70
CA PHE A 119 1.85 -7.93 10.31
C PHE A 119 2.33 -9.12 11.14
N GLU A 120 3.62 -9.20 11.43
CA GLU A 120 4.18 -10.28 12.24
C GLU A 120 3.64 -10.24 13.68
N LYS A 121 3.58 -9.07 14.30
CA LYS A 121 2.97 -8.90 15.64
C LYS A 121 1.48 -9.26 15.64
N GLY A 122 0.73 -8.82 14.65
CA GLY A 122 -0.69 -9.16 14.50
C GLY A 122 -0.92 -10.67 14.37
N ASN A 123 -0.11 -11.36 13.57
CA ASN A 123 -0.17 -12.81 13.41
C ASN A 123 0.20 -13.58 14.69
N GLN A 124 1.14 -13.09 15.49
CA GLN A 124 1.48 -13.68 16.78
C GLN A 124 0.31 -13.57 17.77
N GLN A 125 -0.32 -12.41 17.89
CA GLN A 125 -1.50 -12.21 18.75
C GLN A 125 -2.67 -13.10 18.34
N ILE A 126 -2.90 -13.29 17.04
CA ILE A 126 -3.93 -14.20 16.54
C ILE A 126 -3.62 -15.64 16.97
N LYS A 127 -2.39 -16.11 16.79
CA LYS A 127 -1.96 -17.46 17.19
C LYS A 127 -2.09 -17.69 18.71
N GLU A 128 -1.75 -16.70 19.52
CA GLU A 128 -1.91 -16.77 20.99
C GLU A 128 -3.37 -16.83 21.40
N ASN A 129 -4.22 -15.99 20.81
CA ASN A 129 -5.67 -16.01 21.07
C ASN A 129 -6.33 -17.33 20.66
N PHE A 130 -5.86 -17.98 19.59
CA PHE A 130 -6.31 -19.32 19.20
C PHE A 130 -5.84 -20.41 20.17
N LYS A 131 -4.63 -20.31 20.73
CA LYS A 131 -4.13 -21.23 21.75
C LYS A 131 -4.95 -21.15 23.05
N ILE A 132 -5.31 -19.93 23.48
CA ILE A 132 -6.13 -19.70 24.68
C ILE A 132 -7.54 -20.30 24.53
N LYS A 133 -8.14 -20.20 23.33
CA LYS A 133 -9.47 -20.77 23.05
C LYS A 133 -9.50 -22.31 22.94
N LYS A 134 -8.37 -22.99 22.75
CA LYS A 134 -8.27 -24.46 22.74
C LYS A 134 -8.16 -25.08 24.14
N SER A 135 -7.91 -24.30 25.19
CA SER A 135 -7.68 -24.80 26.53
C SER A 135 -8.90 -25.40 27.27
N PRO A 136 -10.18 -25.06 26.99
CA PRO A 136 -11.31 -25.71 27.69
C PRO A 136 -11.63 -27.12 27.19
N LYS A 137 -11.26 -27.51 25.97
CA LYS A 137 -11.59 -28.84 25.41
C LYS A 137 -10.76 -30.00 26.01
N SER A 138 -9.55 -29.70 26.48
CA SER A 138 -8.72 -30.76 27.09
C SER A 138 -9.21 -31.23 28.46
N LYS A 139 -9.98 -30.41 29.18
CA LYS A 139 -10.56 -30.78 30.47
C LYS A 139 -11.85 -31.62 30.30
N ALA A 140 -12.58 -31.48 29.20
CA ALA A 140 -13.79 -32.26 28.92
C ALA A 140 -13.46 -33.71 28.47
N LEU A 141 -12.28 -33.90 27.85
CA LEU A 141 -11.86 -35.27 27.42
C LEU A 141 -11.33 -36.13 28.58
N GLY A 142 -10.98 -35.55 29.72
CA GLY A 142 -10.49 -36.28 30.91
C GLY A 142 -11.51 -37.15 31.61
N ASN A 143 -12.81 -36.95 31.32
CA ASN A 143 -13.91 -37.66 31.99
C ASN A 143 -14.64 -38.73 31.12
N ILE A 144 -14.04 -39.07 29.97
CA ILE A 144 -14.62 -40.15 29.13
C ILE A 144 -14.09 -41.49 29.64
N SER A 145 -14.94 -42.18 30.38
CA SER A 145 -14.65 -43.48 31.00
C SER A 145 -14.77 -44.70 30.06
N SER A 146 -15.03 -44.47 28.77
CA SER A 146 -15.15 -45.58 27.78
C SER A 146 -13.84 -45.75 26.99
N PRO A 147 -13.16 -46.91 27.12
CA PRO A 147 -11.89 -47.15 26.39
C PRO A 147 -12.04 -47.14 24.86
N GLY A 148 -13.20 -47.45 24.32
CA GLY A 148 -13.45 -47.48 22.87
C GLY A 148 -13.53 -46.10 22.24
N LEU A 149 -14.03 -45.10 22.94
CA LEU A 149 -14.13 -43.72 22.45
C LEU A 149 -12.78 -43.01 22.50
N LYS A 150 -11.92 -43.39 23.43
CA LYS A 150 -10.57 -42.84 23.56
C LYS A 150 -9.69 -43.23 22.37
N ASN A 151 -9.75 -44.50 21.96
CA ASN A 151 -9.01 -45.02 20.81
C ASN A 151 -9.47 -44.42 19.46
N MET A 152 -10.74 -44.01 19.34
CA MET A 152 -11.24 -43.35 18.13
C MET A 152 -10.76 -41.89 18.00
N LEU A 153 -10.53 -41.22 19.12
CA LEU A 153 -10.11 -39.81 19.15
C LEU A 153 -8.58 -39.63 19.03
N ASP A 154 -7.79 -40.64 19.41
CA ASP A 154 -6.34 -40.63 19.28
C ASP A 154 -5.88 -40.94 17.84
N ASN A 155 -6.80 -41.36 16.95
CA ASN A 155 -6.55 -41.66 15.54
C ASN A 155 -7.16 -40.61 14.56
N LEU A 156 -7.64 -39.44 15.05
CA LEU A 156 -8.10 -38.30 14.28
C LEU A 156 -7.14 -37.14 14.42
#